data_da3da888b0355f962953e7bd4065e281
#
_entry.id   da3da888b0355f962953e7bd4065e281
#
_cell.length_a   1.000
_cell.length_b   1.000
_cell.length_c   1.000
_cell.angle_alpha   90.00
_cell.angle_beta   90.00
_cell.angle_gamma   90.00
#
_symmetry.space_group_name_H-M   'P 1'
#
loop_
_entity.id
_entity.type
_entity.pdbx_description
1 polymer ?
#
loop_
_entity_poly.entity_id
_entity_poly.type
_entity_poly.pdbx_seq_one_letter_code
_entity_poly.pdbx_strand_id
1 'polypeptide(L)'
;AKSVRLALGGDLVPDAVNVAGGAVADEVKPGIDLVEKLGRVFTAVAGAVPVSLVIDVRGEITSHDVSVWELAAQKGIFTDITEDPVTYVNAPLHAKERGLEVQLVTSPVAEDFRNVTTLRGTLADGTVRSVSGTLTGPKMVQKITEVDGFDLEVPISRHMAFFRYVD
;
A
#
# COMPACT_ATOMS: atom_id res chain seq x y z
N ALA A 1 -20.07 -15.99 11.64
CA ALA A 1 -20.58 -14.72 12.18
C ALA A 1 -19.49 -13.64 12.34
N LYS A 2 -18.31 -13.96 12.92
CA LYS A 2 -17.21 -12.97 13.09
C LYS A 2 -16.64 -12.54 11.73
N SER A 3 -16.39 -13.48 10.83
CA SER A 3 -15.83 -13.21 9.50
C SER A 3 -16.76 -12.35 8.64
N VAL A 4 -18.08 -12.60 8.68
CA VAL A 4 -19.09 -11.78 7.96
C VAL A 4 -19.10 -10.33 8.49
N ARG A 5 -18.98 -10.15 9.79
CA ARG A 5 -18.95 -8.83 10.42
C ARG A 5 -17.71 -8.02 10.05
N LEU A 6 -16.55 -8.67 9.98
CA LEU A 6 -15.29 -8.06 9.52
C LEU A 6 -15.38 -7.68 8.02
N ALA A 7 -15.89 -8.57 7.18
CA ALA A 7 -16.06 -8.30 5.74
C ALA A 7 -17.01 -7.12 5.47
N LEU A 8 -18.11 -7.02 6.22
CA LEU A 8 -19.06 -5.90 6.12
C LEU A 8 -18.46 -4.58 6.65
N GLY A 9 -17.52 -4.65 7.59
CA GLY A 9 -16.78 -3.49 8.09
C GLY A 9 -15.64 -3.03 7.17
N GLY A 10 -15.35 -3.75 6.08
CA GLY A 10 -14.21 -3.48 5.20
C GLY A 10 -12.87 -3.91 5.81
N ASP A 11 -12.90 -4.62 6.94
CA ASP A 11 -11.71 -5.14 7.61
C ASP A 11 -11.18 -6.39 6.90
N LEU A 12 -9.88 -6.65 7.07
CA LEU A 12 -9.25 -7.87 6.58
C LEU A 12 -9.88 -9.09 7.28
N VAL A 13 -10.45 -9.99 6.50
CA VAL A 13 -10.90 -11.31 6.96
C VAL A 13 -9.82 -12.32 6.60
N PRO A 14 -8.99 -12.77 7.55
CA PRO A 14 -7.84 -13.64 7.26
C PRO A 14 -8.21 -14.91 6.52
N ASP A 15 -9.42 -15.45 6.79
CA ASP A 15 -9.92 -16.70 6.19
C ASP A 15 -10.64 -16.49 4.85
N ALA A 16 -10.95 -15.26 4.46
CA ALA A 16 -11.69 -14.94 3.23
C ALA A 16 -10.82 -14.31 2.13
N VAL A 17 -9.62 -13.86 2.47
CA VAL A 17 -8.63 -13.40 1.50
C VAL A 17 -7.89 -14.65 1.02
N ASN A 18 -8.10 -15.04 -0.23
CA ASN A 18 -7.31 -16.07 -0.90
C ASN A 18 -5.88 -15.54 -1.10
N VAL A 19 -5.10 -15.58 -0.02
CA VAL A 19 -3.65 -15.41 -0.10
C VAL A 19 -3.11 -16.79 -0.50
N ALA A 20 -2.28 -16.83 -1.52
CA ALA A 20 -1.76 -18.09 -2.10
C ALA A 20 -1.03 -19.01 -1.10
N GLY A 21 -0.77 -18.54 0.14
CA GLY A 21 -0.03 -19.24 1.19
C GLY A 21 -0.82 -19.61 2.45
N GLY A 22 -2.11 -19.34 2.57
CA GLY A 22 -2.87 -19.61 3.80
C GLY A 22 -3.00 -18.42 4.75
N ALA A 23 -2.88 -18.61 6.07
CA ALA A 23 -3.00 -17.54 7.06
C ALA A 23 -1.83 -16.54 6.96
N VAL A 24 -2.16 -15.24 7.01
CA VAL A 24 -1.15 -14.17 7.00
C VAL A 24 -0.29 -14.25 8.28
N ALA A 25 1.03 -14.26 8.12
CA ALA A 25 1.97 -14.26 9.24
C ALA A 25 1.79 -13.01 10.13
N ASP A 26 2.01 -13.15 11.43
CA ASP A 26 1.82 -12.05 12.38
C ASP A 26 2.78 -10.89 12.12
N GLU A 27 3.96 -11.17 11.60
CA GLU A 27 4.98 -10.20 11.19
C GLU A 27 4.52 -9.34 10.01
N VAL A 28 3.69 -9.89 9.12
CA VAL A 28 3.19 -9.22 7.91
C VAL A 28 2.00 -8.32 8.20
N LYS A 29 1.19 -8.65 9.21
CA LYS A 29 -0.06 -7.94 9.53
C LYS A 29 0.09 -6.43 9.75
N PRO A 30 1.10 -5.94 10.51
CA PRO A 30 1.27 -4.49 10.71
C PRO A 30 1.52 -3.71 9.42
N GLY A 31 2.16 -4.36 8.42
CA GLY A 31 2.43 -3.75 7.12
C GLY A 31 1.19 -3.57 6.25
N ILE A 32 0.13 -4.34 6.48
CA ILE A 32 -1.13 -4.24 5.71
C ILE A 32 -1.72 -2.82 5.81
N ASP A 33 -1.86 -2.30 7.02
CA ASP A 33 -2.38 -0.95 7.27
C ASP A 33 -1.42 0.15 6.75
N LEU A 34 -0.11 -0.06 6.86
CA LEU A 34 0.88 0.84 6.25
C LEU A 34 0.69 0.92 4.74
N VAL A 35 0.65 -0.21 4.06
CA VAL A 35 0.58 -0.27 2.59
C VAL A 35 -0.76 0.28 2.07
N GLU A 36 -1.87 0.03 2.78
CA GLU A 36 -3.16 0.66 2.48
C GLU A 36 -3.05 2.20 2.55
N LYS A 37 -2.44 2.73 3.61
CA LYS A 37 -2.22 4.17 3.76
C LYS A 37 -1.27 4.73 2.70
N LEU A 38 -0.21 4.02 2.33
CA LEU A 38 0.67 4.41 1.23
C LEU A 38 -0.11 4.50 -0.09
N GLY A 39 -1.05 3.58 -0.36
CA GLY A 39 -1.93 3.64 -1.53
C GLY A 39 -2.77 4.91 -1.55
N ARG A 40 -3.34 5.31 -0.43
CA ARG A 40 -4.10 6.57 -0.30
C ARG A 40 -3.22 7.79 -0.51
N VAL A 41 -2.04 7.81 0.11
CA VAL A 41 -1.07 8.91 -0.07
C VAL A 41 -0.62 8.99 -1.52
N PHE A 42 -0.33 7.84 -2.15
CA PHE A 42 0.03 7.78 -3.56
C PHE A 42 -1.01 8.48 -4.45
N THR A 43 -2.29 8.11 -4.30
CA THR A 43 -3.37 8.70 -5.09
C THR A 43 -3.53 10.20 -4.80
N ALA A 44 -3.39 10.63 -3.55
CA ALA A 44 -3.46 12.04 -3.17
C ALA A 44 -2.33 12.86 -3.80
N VAL A 45 -1.10 12.33 -3.83
CA VAL A 45 0.07 12.98 -4.45
C VAL A 45 0.00 12.96 -5.98
N ALA A 46 -0.44 11.83 -6.55
CA ALA A 46 -0.54 11.66 -7.99
C ALA A 46 -1.72 12.43 -8.61
N GLY A 47 -2.79 12.65 -7.85
CA GLY A 47 -4.03 13.27 -8.32
C GLY A 47 -4.84 12.39 -9.29
N ALA A 48 -4.41 11.15 -9.51
CA ALA A 48 -5.04 10.21 -10.44
C ALA A 48 -4.72 8.76 -10.07
N VAL A 49 -5.51 7.82 -10.60
CA VAL A 49 -5.22 6.38 -10.52
C VAL A 49 -4.13 6.04 -11.55
N PRO A 50 -3.10 5.28 -11.19
CA PRO A 50 -2.07 4.85 -12.13
C PRO A 50 -2.63 3.80 -13.11
N VAL A 51 -1.99 3.68 -14.28
CA VAL A 51 -2.24 2.59 -15.24
C VAL A 51 -1.38 1.36 -14.94
N SER A 52 -0.24 1.56 -14.28
CA SER A 52 0.58 0.48 -13.73
C SER A 52 1.12 0.85 -12.36
N LEU A 53 1.22 -0.12 -11.48
CA LEU A 53 1.71 0.02 -10.12
C LEU A 53 2.71 -1.09 -9.81
N VAL A 54 3.91 -0.72 -9.41
CA VAL A 54 4.89 -1.64 -8.82
C VAL A 54 4.91 -1.42 -7.31
N ILE A 55 4.73 -2.51 -6.57
CA ILE A 55 4.85 -2.57 -5.12
C ILE A 55 6.21 -3.24 -4.85
N ASP A 56 7.21 -2.45 -4.49
CA ASP A 56 8.57 -2.92 -4.19
C ASP A 56 8.72 -3.04 -2.67
N VAL A 57 8.85 -4.27 -2.18
CA VAL A 57 9.01 -4.59 -0.77
C VAL A 57 10.44 -5.07 -0.53
N ARG A 58 11.15 -4.38 0.36
CA ARG A 58 12.55 -4.68 0.66
C ARG A 58 12.78 -4.90 2.15
N GLY A 59 13.72 -5.80 2.45
CA GLY A 59 14.19 -6.10 3.79
C GLY A 59 13.76 -7.47 4.32
N GLU A 60 13.96 -7.67 5.61
CA GLU A 60 13.77 -8.97 6.28
C GLU A 60 12.34 -9.52 6.16
N ILE A 61 11.35 -8.65 6.01
CA ILE A 61 9.94 -9.04 5.89
C ILE A 61 9.67 -9.92 4.66
N THR A 62 10.53 -9.83 3.64
CA THR A 62 10.41 -10.63 2.42
C THR A 62 10.70 -12.11 2.59
N SER A 63 11.15 -12.53 3.78
CA SER A 63 11.18 -13.94 4.17
C SER A 63 9.80 -14.54 4.39
N HIS A 64 8.77 -13.71 4.53
CA HIS A 64 7.37 -14.09 4.65
C HIS A 64 6.61 -13.80 3.34
N ASP A 65 5.44 -14.43 3.20
CA ASP A 65 4.52 -14.11 2.09
C ASP A 65 3.85 -12.76 2.35
N VAL A 66 4.23 -11.77 1.55
CA VAL A 66 3.70 -10.40 1.59
C VAL A 66 2.65 -10.12 0.51
N SER A 67 2.15 -11.15 -0.19
CA SER A 67 1.18 -11.00 -1.29
C SER A 67 -0.10 -10.27 -0.89
N VAL A 68 -0.51 -10.35 0.38
CA VAL A 68 -1.65 -9.58 0.91
C VAL A 68 -1.46 -8.07 0.79
N TRP A 69 -0.23 -7.58 0.71
CA TRP A 69 0.07 -6.15 0.55
C TRP A 69 -0.32 -5.62 -0.84
N GLU A 70 -0.41 -6.49 -1.83
CA GLU A 70 -0.97 -6.13 -3.13
C GLU A 70 -2.44 -5.71 -3.01
N LEU A 71 -3.23 -6.48 -2.25
CA LEU A 71 -4.62 -6.14 -1.96
C LEU A 71 -4.74 -4.84 -1.14
N ALA A 72 -3.84 -4.66 -0.18
CA ALA A 72 -3.80 -3.46 0.65
C ALA A 72 -3.49 -2.19 -0.18
N ALA A 73 -2.50 -2.27 -1.09
CA ALA A 73 -2.17 -1.17 -1.98
C ALA A 73 -3.35 -0.82 -2.89
N GLN A 74 -3.97 -1.82 -3.52
CA GLN A 74 -5.15 -1.61 -4.37
C GLN A 74 -6.30 -0.97 -3.59
N LYS A 75 -6.62 -1.49 -2.39
CA LYS A 75 -7.64 -0.90 -1.53
C LYS A 75 -7.34 0.57 -1.24
N GLY A 76 -6.10 0.87 -0.84
CA GLY A 76 -5.66 2.24 -0.55
C GLY A 76 -5.83 3.17 -1.75
N ILE A 77 -5.40 2.76 -2.94
CA ILE A 77 -5.52 3.57 -4.17
C ILE A 77 -6.96 3.96 -4.47
N PHE A 78 -7.90 3.05 -4.26
CA PHE A 78 -9.29 3.28 -4.65
C PHE A 78 -10.17 3.87 -3.53
N THR A 79 -9.74 3.82 -2.25
CA THR A 79 -10.56 4.21 -1.08
C THR A 79 -11.16 5.61 -1.20
N ASP A 80 -10.41 6.57 -1.71
CA ASP A 80 -10.86 7.98 -1.81
C ASP A 80 -11.30 8.35 -3.25
N ILE A 81 -11.36 7.38 -4.17
CA ILE A 81 -11.70 7.57 -5.58
C ILE A 81 -13.11 7.09 -5.91
N THR A 82 -13.56 6.03 -5.25
CA THR A 82 -14.87 5.42 -5.51
C THR A 82 -15.89 5.91 -4.49
N GLU A 83 -17.16 6.05 -4.92
CA GLU A 83 -18.27 6.36 -4.00
C GLU A 83 -18.65 5.15 -3.13
N ASP A 84 -18.49 3.95 -3.69
CA ASP A 84 -18.76 2.71 -2.97
C ASP A 84 -17.60 2.33 -2.05
N PRO A 85 -17.88 1.73 -0.89
CA PRO A 85 -16.85 1.26 0.03
C PRO A 85 -15.89 0.25 -0.62
N VAL A 86 -14.59 0.54 -0.59
CA VAL A 86 -13.56 -0.37 -1.06
C VAL A 86 -13.14 -1.33 0.04
N THR A 87 -13.15 -2.61 -0.27
CA THR A 87 -12.76 -3.70 0.62
C THR A 87 -11.59 -4.48 0.02
N TYR A 88 -10.93 -5.33 0.80
CA TYR A 88 -9.90 -6.24 0.27
C TYR A 88 -10.45 -7.24 -0.75
N VAL A 89 -11.77 -7.49 -0.76
CA VAL A 89 -12.43 -8.42 -1.69
C VAL A 89 -12.71 -7.77 -3.03
N ASN A 90 -13.18 -6.50 -3.05
CA ASN A 90 -13.55 -5.82 -4.29
C ASN A 90 -12.44 -4.93 -4.88
N ALA A 91 -11.37 -4.64 -4.14
CA ALA A 91 -10.25 -3.84 -4.63
C ALA A 91 -9.62 -4.38 -5.94
N PRO A 92 -9.39 -5.70 -6.10
CA PRO A 92 -8.90 -6.25 -7.37
C PRO A 92 -9.88 -6.08 -8.54
N LEU A 93 -11.18 -6.07 -8.28
CA LEU A 93 -12.18 -5.81 -9.30
C LEU A 93 -12.10 -4.36 -9.79
N HIS A 94 -12.01 -3.40 -8.87
CA HIS A 94 -11.80 -1.99 -9.22
C HIS A 94 -10.50 -1.78 -10.03
N ALA A 95 -9.42 -2.47 -9.67
CA ALA A 95 -8.17 -2.44 -10.41
C ALA A 95 -8.37 -2.94 -11.86
N LYS A 96 -9.01 -4.09 -12.02
CA LYS A 96 -9.28 -4.69 -13.32
C LYS A 96 -10.19 -3.82 -14.20
N GLU A 97 -11.27 -3.29 -13.64
CA GLU A 97 -12.23 -2.44 -14.35
C GLU A 97 -11.59 -1.14 -14.85
N ARG A 98 -10.58 -0.62 -14.14
CA ARG A 98 -9.84 0.60 -14.50
C ARG A 98 -8.56 0.33 -15.28
N GLY A 99 -8.27 -0.94 -15.60
CA GLY A 99 -7.09 -1.33 -16.36
C GLY A 99 -5.77 -1.11 -15.60
N LEU A 100 -5.79 -1.11 -14.25
CA LEU A 100 -4.58 -1.01 -13.45
C LEU A 100 -3.84 -2.34 -13.45
N GLU A 101 -2.63 -2.35 -13.98
CA GLU A 101 -1.70 -3.46 -13.86
C GLU A 101 -0.90 -3.34 -12.56
N VAL A 102 -0.90 -4.39 -11.74
CA VAL A 102 -0.20 -4.40 -10.45
C VAL A 102 0.87 -5.49 -10.45
N GLN A 103 2.05 -5.14 -9.97
CA GLN A 103 3.18 -6.06 -9.81
C GLN A 103 3.77 -5.92 -8.42
N LEU A 104 3.90 -7.04 -7.71
CA LEU A 104 4.63 -7.14 -6.44
C LEU A 104 6.06 -7.63 -6.71
N VAL A 105 7.05 -6.88 -6.24
CA VAL A 105 8.47 -7.21 -6.32
C VAL A 105 9.05 -7.26 -4.91
N THR A 106 9.90 -8.24 -4.62
CA THR A 106 10.51 -8.39 -3.31
C THR A 106 12.04 -8.47 -3.40
N SER A 107 12.73 -7.90 -2.41
CA SER A 107 14.18 -8.00 -2.26
C SER A 107 14.55 -8.14 -0.78
N PRO A 108 15.43 -9.07 -0.39
CA PRO A 108 15.84 -9.22 1.00
C PRO A 108 16.73 -8.08 1.50
N VAL A 109 17.23 -7.23 0.62
CA VAL A 109 18.13 -6.12 0.95
C VAL A 109 17.38 -4.80 0.98
N ALA A 110 17.43 -4.11 2.11
CA ALA A 110 17.04 -2.71 2.27
C ALA A 110 18.26 -1.94 2.82
N GLU A 111 18.48 -0.71 2.31
CA GLU A 111 19.71 0.05 2.63
C GLU A 111 19.56 0.83 3.94
N ASP A 112 18.51 1.66 4.06
CA ASP A 112 18.38 2.63 5.16
C ASP A 112 17.43 2.17 6.27
N PHE A 113 16.57 1.21 6.00
CA PHE A 113 15.54 0.71 6.92
C PHE A 113 15.58 -0.80 7.01
N ARG A 114 15.16 -1.35 8.16
CA ARG A 114 15.00 -2.81 8.30
C ARG A 114 14.05 -3.39 7.24
N ASN A 115 12.96 -2.67 6.97
CA ASN A 115 12.02 -2.97 5.90
C ASN A 115 11.51 -1.66 5.30
N VAL A 116 11.32 -1.61 4.00
CA VAL A 116 10.71 -0.48 3.30
C VAL A 116 9.80 -0.99 2.21
N THR A 117 8.68 -0.32 2.02
CA THR A 117 7.74 -0.58 0.92
C THR A 117 7.60 0.68 0.09
N THR A 118 7.82 0.55 -1.20
CA THR A 118 7.68 1.61 -2.20
C THR A 118 6.54 1.29 -3.15
N LEU A 119 5.60 2.20 -3.28
CA LEU A 119 4.61 2.20 -4.35
C LEU A 119 5.10 3.12 -5.45
N ARG A 120 5.34 2.57 -6.64
CA ARG A 120 5.72 3.33 -7.83
C ARG A 120 4.69 3.09 -8.93
N GLY A 121 4.02 4.14 -9.35
CA GLY A 121 2.98 4.06 -10.37
C GLY A 121 3.27 4.97 -11.56
N THR A 122 2.87 4.50 -12.74
CA THR A 122 2.88 5.28 -13.96
C THR A 122 1.46 5.73 -14.27
N LEU A 123 1.27 7.02 -14.49
CA LEU A 123 -0.01 7.61 -14.86
C LEU A 123 -0.27 7.51 -16.37
N ALA A 124 -1.50 7.76 -16.80
CA ALA A 124 -1.90 7.68 -18.21
C ALA A 124 -1.12 8.63 -19.14
N ASP A 125 -0.59 9.73 -18.60
CA ASP A 125 0.26 10.69 -19.32
C ASP A 125 1.75 10.30 -19.36
N GLY A 126 2.11 9.14 -18.78
CA GLY A 126 3.48 8.66 -18.67
C GLY A 126 4.24 9.19 -17.44
N THR A 127 3.65 10.08 -16.65
CA THR A 127 4.26 10.57 -15.41
C THR A 127 4.43 9.44 -14.41
N VAL A 128 5.61 9.33 -13.82
CA VAL A 128 5.89 8.37 -12.74
C VAL A 128 5.79 9.07 -11.39
N ARG A 129 5.10 8.45 -10.46
CA ARG A 129 4.98 8.89 -9.06
C ARG A 129 5.47 7.79 -8.13
N SER A 130 6.00 8.18 -6.98
CA SER A 130 6.42 7.22 -5.96
C SER A 130 6.13 7.70 -4.55
N VAL A 131 5.85 6.74 -3.68
CA VAL A 131 5.70 6.95 -2.23
C VAL A 131 6.29 5.74 -1.53
N SER A 132 7.19 5.97 -0.58
CA SER A 132 7.77 4.91 0.24
C SER A 132 7.43 5.08 1.70
N GLY A 133 7.37 3.97 2.42
CA GLY A 133 7.12 3.98 3.85
C GLY A 133 7.68 2.78 4.58
N THR A 134 7.77 2.91 5.89
CA THR A 134 8.32 1.91 6.78
C THR A 134 7.58 1.85 8.13
N LEU A 135 7.83 0.77 8.86
CA LEU A 135 7.45 0.60 10.26
C LEU A 135 8.71 0.70 11.13
N THR A 136 8.71 1.60 12.11
CA THR A 136 9.89 1.84 12.96
C THR A 136 9.61 1.60 14.43
N GLY A 137 10.61 1.09 15.12
CA GLY A 137 10.63 0.89 16.56
C GLY A 137 9.67 -0.20 17.06
N PRO A 138 9.68 -0.48 18.35
CA PRO A 138 8.88 -1.56 18.96
C PRO A 138 7.37 -1.27 18.92
N LYS A 139 6.97 -0.01 18.72
CA LYS A 139 5.57 0.40 18.59
C LYS A 139 5.07 0.36 17.13
N MET A 140 5.90 -0.11 16.20
CA MET A 140 5.57 -0.19 14.77
C MET A 140 5.01 1.14 14.23
N VAL A 141 5.70 2.26 14.51
CA VAL A 141 5.29 3.58 14.06
C VAL A 141 5.39 3.63 12.54
N GLN A 142 4.28 3.95 11.89
CA GLN A 142 4.19 4.08 10.44
C GLN A 142 4.74 5.43 10.00
N LYS A 143 5.69 5.42 9.07
CA LYS A 143 6.31 6.62 8.52
C LYS A 143 6.32 6.58 7.01
N ILE A 144 6.16 7.75 6.38
CA ILE A 144 6.52 7.99 4.99
C ILE A 144 8.00 8.31 4.97
N THR A 145 8.75 7.70 4.07
CA THR A 145 10.21 7.85 3.96
C THR A 145 10.66 8.48 2.66
N GLU A 146 9.76 8.55 1.65
CA GLU A 146 10.04 9.19 0.37
C GLU A 146 8.73 9.58 -0.32
N VAL A 147 8.72 10.69 -1.05
CA VAL A 147 7.67 11.10 -1.98
C VAL A 147 8.31 11.67 -3.24
N ASP A 148 8.04 11.08 -4.42
CA ASP A 148 8.54 11.52 -5.73
C ASP A 148 10.08 11.71 -5.79
N GLY A 149 10.83 10.86 -5.12
CA GLY A 149 12.31 10.92 -5.04
C GLY A 149 12.85 11.87 -3.98
N PHE A 150 11.98 12.53 -3.19
CA PHE A 150 12.40 13.35 -2.06
C PHE A 150 12.37 12.54 -0.77
N ASP A 151 13.54 12.35 -0.17
CA ASP A 151 13.67 11.68 1.12
C ASP A 151 13.06 12.52 2.23
N LEU A 152 12.31 11.87 3.08
CA LEU A 152 11.70 12.46 4.26
C LEU A 152 11.48 11.38 5.30
N GLU A 153 11.20 11.75 6.54
CA GLU A 153 10.89 10.80 7.59
C GLU A 153 9.77 11.35 8.48
N VAL A 154 8.53 11.15 8.03
CA VAL A 154 7.35 11.75 8.66
C VAL A 154 6.39 10.67 9.12
N PRO A 155 5.99 10.64 10.41
CA PRO A 155 4.94 9.75 10.87
C PRO A 155 3.62 10.01 10.14
N ILE A 156 2.96 8.92 9.72
CA ILE A 156 1.64 9.03 9.08
C ILE A 156 0.63 9.51 10.12
N SER A 157 -0.05 10.60 9.79
CA SER A 157 -1.10 11.20 10.61
C SER A 157 -2.45 11.17 9.89
N ARG A 158 -3.53 11.45 10.65
CA ARG A 158 -4.90 11.46 10.11
C ARG A 158 -5.08 12.48 8.98
N HIS A 159 -4.38 13.61 9.06
CA HIS A 159 -4.41 14.68 8.06
C HIS A 159 -2.97 15.03 7.71
N MET A 160 -2.66 14.97 6.42
CA MET A 160 -1.36 15.31 5.85
C MET A 160 -1.59 16.19 4.61
N ALA A 161 -0.71 17.16 4.39
CA ALA A 161 -0.70 17.98 3.20
C ALA A 161 0.70 17.98 2.61
N PHE A 162 0.80 17.76 1.29
CA PHE A 162 2.05 17.78 0.55
C PHE A 162 2.01 18.99 -0.39
N PHE A 163 3.01 19.85 -0.29
CA PHE A 163 3.15 21.01 -1.14
C PHE A 163 4.42 20.89 -1.96
N ARG A 164 4.30 21.03 -3.25
CA ARG A 164 5.44 21.13 -4.16
C ARG A 164 5.44 22.54 -4.75
N TYR A 165 6.55 23.24 -4.61
CA TYR A 165 6.78 24.53 -5.24
C TYR A 165 8.09 24.49 -6.02
N VAL A 166 8.17 25.32 -7.03
CA VAL A 166 9.37 25.51 -7.84
C VAL A 166 9.96 26.85 -7.38
N ASP A 167 11.25 26.86 -7.06
CA ASP A 167 12.00 28.07 -6.74
C ASP A 167 12.20 28.92 -8.01
#